data_4e2fdf9b654614c06fa6a79c4e9a8a36
#
_entry.id   4e2fdf9b654614c06fa6a79c4e9a8a36
#
_cell.length_a   1.000
_cell.length_b   1.000
_cell.length_c   1.000
_cell.angle_alpha   90.00
_cell.angle_beta   90.00
_cell.angle_gamma   90.00
#
_symmetry.space_group_name_H-M   'P 1'
#
loop_
_entity.id
_entity.type
_entity.pdbx_description
1 polymer ?
#
loop_
_entity_poly.entity_id
_entity_poly.type
_entity_poly.pdbx_seq_one_letter_code
_entity_poly.pdbx_strand_id
1 'polypeptide(L)'
;MWENYDFVVQRDFYPTKSTRAMNRAVQSMLNDVMNAELEEDGYIGRASERTMKQYQSTRGLVSDGKFGNASMAMLISECKALAEAKPSSSSSAFLSFDRAYRYAKTYWNTRNGKYNYYSGQNCANFCSQILEYAGVPATSQWCNGSAAFVYVEDLCAYFQNKYNVAYVSGSPKAGTVKPGDLILTNNGGHVMFVMDVSSSGVIYCSGNSNNRDEVSVSRSYISGVLKTGTLFK
;
A
#
# COMPACT_ATOMS: atom_id res chain seq x y z
N MET A 1 -2.20 2.46 12.70
CA MET A 1 -1.49 3.77 12.71
C MET A 1 -2.37 4.90 13.21
N TRP A 2 -3.67 4.85 13.01
CA TRP A 2 -4.65 5.88 13.39
C TRP A 2 -4.95 5.97 14.90
N GLU A 3 -4.70 4.90 15.66
CA GLU A 3 -5.02 4.79 17.10
C GLU A 3 -4.20 5.74 17.99
N ASN A 4 -3.12 6.32 17.48
CA ASN A 4 -2.21 7.19 18.23
C ASN A 4 -2.41 8.70 17.97
N TYR A 5 -3.45 9.11 17.23
CA TYR A 5 -3.64 10.52 16.87
C TYR A 5 -4.57 11.30 17.81
N ASP A 6 -5.16 10.67 18.82
CA ASP A 6 -6.03 11.34 19.80
C ASP A 6 -5.34 12.51 20.54
N PHE A 7 -4.02 12.46 20.69
CA PHE A 7 -3.25 13.55 21.28
C PHE A 7 -3.18 14.81 20.39
N VAL A 8 -3.37 14.68 19.08
CA VAL A 8 -3.28 15.77 18.11
C VAL A 8 -4.58 16.61 18.13
N VAL A 9 -5.71 15.99 18.44
CA VAL A 9 -7.05 16.66 18.50
C VAL A 9 -7.13 17.66 19.65
N GLN A 10 -6.33 17.49 20.70
CA GLN A 10 -6.38 18.30 21.91
C GLN A 10 -5.54 19.59 21.84
N ARG A 11 -4.88 19.86 20.74
CA ARG A 11 -3.97 21.02 20.58
C ARG A 11 -4.24 21.75 19.27
N ASP A 12 -4.11 23.08 19.31
CA ASP A 12 -4.03 23.86 18.08
C ASP A 12 -2.82 23.39 17.28
N PHE A 13 -3.08 22.88 16.09
CA PHE A 13 -2.04 22.33 15.22
C PHE A 13 -1.75 23.31 14.09
N TYR A 14 -0.57 23.90 14.17
CA TYR A 14 -0.05 24.75 13.09
C TYR A 14 1.19 24.08 12.49
N PRO A 15 1.22 23.78 11.18
CA PRO A 15 2.34 23.07 10.54
C PRO A 15 3.70 23.69 10.82
N THR A 16 3.76 25.02 10.91
CA THR A 16 5.01 25.76 11.18
C THR A 16 5.51 25.62 12.63
N LYS A 17 4.66 25.15 13.56
CA LYS A 17 4.98 24.98 14.99
C LYS A 17 4.97 23.52 15.41
N SER A 18 4.59 22.59 14.54
CA SER A 18 4.48 21.18 14.85
C SER A 18 5.84 20.48 14.78
N THR A 19 5.94 19.36 15.48
CA THR A 19 7.09 18.48 15.33
C THR A 19 7.07 17.80 13.95
N ARG A 20 8.24 17.40 13.45
CA ARG A 20 8.37 16.68 12.18
C ARG A 20 7.50 15.41 12.14
N ALA A 21 7.35 14.72 13.28
CA ALA A 21 6.50 13.53 13.39
C ALA A 21 5.01 13.86 13.19
N MET A 22 4.53 14.98 13.76
CA MET A 22 3.14 15.45 13.58
C MET A 22 2.87 15.86 12.14
N ASN A 23 3.81 16.57 11.51
CA ASN A 23 3.70 16.95 10.09
C ASN A 23 3.61 15.71 9.20
N ARG A 24 4.44 14.71 9.46
CA ARG A 24 4.41 13.43 8.72
C ARG A 24 3.05 12.74 8.89
N ALA A 25 2.49 12.75 10.10
CA ALA A 25 1.17 12.20 10.35
C ALA A 25 0.07 12.92 9.53
N VAL A 26 0.13 14.25 9.45
CA VAL A 26 -0.81 15.03 8.62
C VAL A 26 -0.64 14.73 7.13
N GLN A 27 0.59 14.63 6.63
CA GLN A 27 0.86 14.26 5.24
C GLN A 27 0.27 12.87 4.93
N SER A 28 0.48 11.89 5.80
CA SER A 28 -0.07 10.54 5.66
C SER A 28 -1.61 10.54 5.67
N MET A 29 -2.23 11.24 6.61
CA MET A 29 -3.68 11.38 6.68
C MET A 29 -4.28 12.05 5.44
N LEU A 30 -3.64 13.10 4.93
CA LEU A 30 -4.07 13.78 3.69
C LEU A 30 -3.92 12.87 2.47
N ASN A 31 -2.85 12.06 2.41
CA ASN A 31 -2.70 11.06 1.36
C ASN A 31 -3.86 10.08 1.36
N ASP A 32 -4.29 9.60 2.53
CA ASP A 32 -5.38 8.63 2.63
C ASP A 32 -6.76 9.25 2.32
N VAL A 33 -7.05 10.44 2.84
CA VAL A 33 -8.37 11.08 2.72
C VAL A 33 -8.58 11.78 1.38
N MET A 34 -7.52 12.38 0.82
CA MET A 34 -7.56 13.17 -0.41
C MET A 34 -7.01 12.41 -1.62
N ASN A 35 -6.46 11.21 -1.42
CA ASN A 35 -5.61 10.52 -2.40
C ASN A 35 -4.50 11.46 -2.92
N ALA A 36 -3.93 12.25 -2.01
CA ALA A 36 -2.84 13.16 -2.31
C ALA A 36 -1.51 12.38 -2.38
N GLU A 37 -0.60 12.86 -3.20
CA GLU A 37 0.71 12.21 -3.42
C GLU A 37 1.81 12.98 -2.67
N LEU A 38 1.57 13.31 -1.39
CA LEU A 38 2.54 14.02 -0.58
C LEU A 38 3.66 13.08 -0.16
N GLU A 39 4.89 13.55 -0.24
CA GLU A 39 6.02 12.91 0.43
C GLU A 39 5.82 13.03 1.94
N GLU A 40 5.83 11.89 2.65
CA GLU A 40 5.63 11.82 4.10
C GLU A 40 6.96 12.05 4.84
N ASP A 41 7.62 13.16 4.55
CA ASP A 41 8.93 13.54 5.07
C ASP A 41 8.86 14.36 6.37
N GLY A 42 7.67 14.89 6.68
CA GLY A 42 7.41 15.76 7.83
C GLY A 42 7.80 17.23 7.61
N TYR A 43 8.12 17.63 6.38
CA TYR A 43 8.30 19.03 6.00
C TYR A 43 7.05 19.55 5.31
N ILE A 44 6.47 20.63 5.83
CA ILE A 44 5.33 21.29 5.21
C ILE A 44 5.83 22.26 4.14
N GLY A 45 6.03 21.70 2.95
CA GLY A 45 6.35 22.46 1.75
C GLY A 45 5.11 22.94 1.00
N ARG A 46 5.33 23.57 -0.18
CA ARG A 46 4.24 24.12 -1.02
C ARG A 46 3.19 23.07 -1.43
N ALA A 47 3.59 21.82 -1.66
CA ALA A 47 2.66 20.73 -1.99
C ALA A 47 1.73 20.43 -0.81
N SER A 48 2.30 20.20 0.38
CA SER A 48 1.53 19.95 1.61
C SER A 48 0.59 21.10 1.94
N GLU A 49 1.06 22.36 1.89
CA GLU A 49 0.24 23.53 2.15
C GLU A 49 -0.94 23.65 1.16
N ARG A 50 -0.70 23.42 -0.13
CA ARG A 50 -1.75 23.41 -1.16
C ARG A 50 -2.81 22.36 -0.86
N THR A 51 -2.39 21.14 -0.56
CA THR A 51 -3.29 20.04 -0.22
C THR A 51 -4.08 20.34 1.05
N MET A 52 -3.47 20.92 2.07
CA MET A 52 -4.13 21.35 3.29
C MET A 52 -5.21 22.39 3.02
N LYS A 53 -4.93 23.40 2.21
CA LYS A 53 -5.91 24.42 1.78
C LYS A 53 -7.05 23.80 0.97
N GLN A 54 -6.74 22.90 0.06
CA GLN A 54 -7.74 22.18 -0.73
C GLN A 54 -8.63 21.31 0.17
N TYR A 55 -8.06 20.59 1.13
CA TYR A 55 -8.79 19.82 2.12
C TYR A 55 -9.79 20.72 2.88
N GLN A 56 -9.32 21.83 3.44
CA GLN A 56 -10.14 22.79 4.18
C GLN A 56 -11.27 23.35 3.32
N SER A 57 -10.95 23.81 2.11
CA SER A 57 -11.93 24.38 1.18
C SER A 57 -13.05 23.40 0.81
N THR A 58 -12.71 22.15 0.52
CA THR A 58 -13.70 21.12 0.13
C THR A 58 -14.60 20.66 1.28
N ARG A 59 -14.27 21.01 2.52
CA ARG A 59 -15.05 20.69 3.74
C ARG A 59 -15.68 21.91 4.41
N GLY A 60 -15.65 23.07 3.72
CA GLY A 60 -16.24 24.29 4.26
C GLY A 60 -15.49 24.89 5.45
N LEU A 61 -14.23 24.51 5.64
CA LEU A 61 -13.36 25.09 6.66
C LEU A 61 -12.64 26.34 6.13
N VAL A 62 -12.07 27.13 7.03
CA VAL A 62 -11.21 28.26 6.64
C VAL A 62 -9.96 27.72 5.93
N SER A 63 -9.80 28.06 4.66
CA SER A 63 -8.72 27.56 3.81
C SER A 63 -7.44 28.37 3.98
N ASP A 64 -6.86 28.35 5.17
CA ASP A 64 -5.63 29.08 5.52
C ASP A 64 -4.37 28.20 5.48
N GLY A 65 -4.53 26.88 5.31
CA GLY A 65 -3.43 25.92 5.34
C GLY A 65 -2.91 25.63 6.75
N LYS A 66 -3.62 26.08 7.79
CA LYS A 66 -3.27 25.82 9.18
C LYS A 66 -4.27 24.84 9.79
N PHE A 67 -3.77 23.69 10.22
CA PHE A 67 -4.61 22.68 10.83
C PHE A 67 -4.75 22.93 12.33
N GLY A 68 -5.70 23.81 12.68
CA GLY A 68 -6.19 23.96 14.04
C GLY A 68 -7.13 22.80 14.44
N ASN A 69 -7.70 22.89 15.65
CA ASN A 69 -8.52 21.81 16.22
C ASN A 69 -9.66 21.33 15.29
N ALA A 70 -10.35 22.24 14.60
CA ALA A 70 -11.45 21.89 13.70
C ALA A 70 -10.96 21.04 12.49
N SER A 71 -9.90 21.50 11.81
CA SER A 71 -9.34 20.78 10.64
C SER A 71 -8.78 19.42 11.04
N MET A 72 -8.09 19.35 12.18
CA MET A 72 -7.53 18.09 12.68
C MET A 72 -8.61 17.12 13.13
N ALA A 73 -9.62 17.58 13.88
CA ALA A 73 -10.72 16.72 14.33
C ALA A 73 -11.48 16.12 13.14
N MET A 74 -11.73 16.92 12.10
CA MET A 74 -12.38 16.44 10.87
C MET A 74 -11.51 15.44 10.11
N LEU A 75 -10.23 15.74 9.92
CA LEU A 75 -9.30 14.84 9.23
C LEU A 75 -9.16 13.49 9.95
N ILE A 76 -9.03 13.51 11.28
CA ILE A 76 -8.96 12.28 12.09
C ILE A 76 -10.28 11.50 12.01
N SER A 77 -11.43 12.20 12.05
CA SER A 77 -12.75 11.55 11.92
C SER A 77 -12.90 10.86 10.57
N GLU A 78 -12.48 11.51 9.47
CA GLU A 78 -12.51 10.93 8.13
C GLU A 78 -11.57 9.71 8.02
N CYS A 79 -10.37 9.79 8.60
CA CYS A 79 -9.46 8.66 8.65
C CYS A 79 -10.02 7.48 9.46
N LYS A 80 -10.66 7.76 10.61
CA LYS A 80 -11.35 6.73 11.41
C LYS A 80 -12.49 6.11 10.61
N ALA A 81 -13.32 6.91 9.94
CA ALA A 81 -14.40 6.42 9.08
C ALA A 81 -13.88 5.56 7.92
N LEU A 82 -12.75 5.95 7.29
CA LEU A 82 -12.08 5.12 6.27
C LEU A 82 -11.55 3.80 6.86
N ALA A 83 -11.08 3.79 8.09
CA ALA A 83 -10.62 2.59 8.79
C ALA A 83 -11.78 1.71 9.24
N GLU A 84 -12.90 2.29 9.67
CA GLU A 84 -14.12 1.60 10.09
C GLU A 84 -14.96 1.12 8.90
N ALA A 85 -14.91 1.83 7.77
CA ALA A 85 -15.49 1.40 6.48
C ALA A 85 -14.78 0.19 5.87
N LYS A 86 -13.83 -0.45 6.61
CA LYS A 86 -13.29 -1.74 6.26
C LYS A 86 -14.40 -2.77 6.19
N PRO A 87 -14.61 -3.42 5.03
CA PRO A 87 -15.59 -4.47 4.93
C PRO A 87 -15.23 -5.60 5.89
N SER A 88 -16.10 -5.87 6.85
CA SER A 88 -16.15 -7.16 7.50
C SER A 88 -16.37 -8.22 6.41
N SER A 89 -15.38 -9.06 6.19
CA SER A 89 -15.46 -10.39 5.53
C SER A 89 -16.44 -10.60 4.37
N SER A 90 -16.55 -9.68 3.42
CA SER A 90 -17.07 -9.99 2.08
C SER A 90 -16.12 -9.38 1.05
N SER A 91 -15.70 -10.17 0.09
CA SER A 91 -14.66 -9.85 -0.90
C SER A 91 -15.06 -8.73 -1.88
N SER A 92 -15.24 -7.50 -1.39
CA SER A 92 -15.31 -6.34 -2.26
C SER A 92 -13.91 -5.76 -2.41
N ALA A 93 -13.51 -5.44 -3.63
CA ALA A 93 -12.23 -4.81 -3.95
C ALA A 93 -12.06 -3.51 -3.14
N PHE A 94 -10.98 -3.38 -2.39
CA PHE A 94 -10.72 -2.25 -1.50
C PHE A 94 -9.33 -1.62 -1.70
N LEU A 95 -8.42 -2.30 -2.43
CA LEU A 95 -7.07 -1.81 -2.70
C LEU A 95 -7.03 -0.88 -3.92
N SER A 96 -6.14 0.11 -3.88
CA SER A 96 -5.85 0.98 -5.02
C SER A 96 -4.73 0.38 -5.87
N PHE A 97 -5.05 0.00 -7.12
CA PHE A 97 -4.04 -0.49 -8.05
C PHE A 97 -3.04 0.59 -8.45
N ASP A 98 -3.47 1.83 -8.63
CA ASP A 98 -2.58 2.95 -8.94
C ASP A 98 -1.52 3.17 -7.87
N ARG A 99 -1.89 3.03 -6.59
CA ARG A 99 -0.93 3.10 -5.48
C ARG A 99 0.07 1.95 -5.53
N ALA A 100 -0.42 0.73 -5.73
CA ALA A 100 0.43 -0.46 -5.88
C ALA A 100 1.42 -0.31 -7.03
N TYR A 101 0.93 0.10 -8.21
CA TYR A 101 1.71 0.31 -9.41
C TYR A 101 2.81 1.36 -9.20
N ARG A 102 2.45 2.53 -8.66
CA ARG A 102 3.42 3.60 -8.36
C ARG A 102 4.49 3.15 -7.37
N TYR A 103 4.10 2.45 -6.31
CA TYR A 103 5.07 1.91 -5.35
C TYR A 103 6.06 0.97 -6.03
N ALA A 104 5.57 0.02 -6.83
CA ALA A 104 6.40 -0.91 -7.56
C ALA A 104 7.37 -0.18 -8.51
N LYS A 105 6.88 0.80 -9.28
CA LYS A 105 7.71 1.62 -10.18
C LYS A 105 8.76 2.46 -9.46
N THR A 106 8.48 2.90 -8.24
CA THR A 106 9.42 3.72 -7.46
C THR A 106 10.54 2.89 -6.85
N TYR A 107 10.22 1.68 -6.38
CA TYR A 107 11.14 0.91 -5.50
C TYR A 107 11.63 -0.43 -6.07
N TRP A 108 11.41 -0.72 -7.36
CA TRP A 108 11.87 -1.98 -7.97
C TRP A 108 13.40 -2.18 -7.90
N ASN A 109 14.17 -1.10 -7.92
CA ASN A 109 15.64 -1.11 -7.89
C ASN A 109 16.26 -0.32 -6.73
N THR A 110 15.41 0.21 -5.81
CA THR A 110 15.85 1.00 -4.68
C THR A 110 15.23 0.48 -3.38
N ARG A 111 15.62 1.05 -2.24
CA ARG A 111 15.10 0.69 -0.93
C ARG A 111 14.23 1.80 -0.39
N ASN A 112 13.03 1.45 0.09
CA ASN A 112 12.27 2.34 0.94
C ASN A 112 12.77 2.19 2.39
N GLY A 113 13.39 3.25 2.93
CA GLY A 113 13.98 3.25 4.28
C GLY A 113 12.97 3.03 5.43
N LYS A 114 11.66 3.02 5.14
CA LYS A 114 10.61 2.67 6.10
C LYS A 114 10.63 1.17 6.46
N TYR A 115 11.12 0.32 5.56
CA TYR A 115 11.03 -1.13 5.68
C TYR A 115 12.40 -1.77 5.86
N ASN A 116 12.42 -2.91 6.54
CA ASN A 116 13.59 -3.78 6.58
C ASN A 116 13.95 -4.24 5.15
N TYR A 117 15.22 -4.49 4.91
CA TYR A 117 15.69 -5.02 3.64
C TYR A 117 16.44 -6.33 3.85
N TYR A 118 16.09 -7.33 3.06
CA TYR A 118 16.67 -8.68 3.13
C TYR A 118 17.43 -8.96 1.84
N SER A 119 18.76 -8.85 1.87
CA SER A 119 19.61 -9.06 0.71
C SER A 119 19.42 -10.48 0.15
N GLY A 120 19.13 -10.57 -1.15
CA GLY A 120 18.90 -11.85 -1.84
C GLY A 120 17.55 -12.52 -1.59
N GLN A 121 16.75 -12.06 -0.61
CA GLN A 121 15.47 -12.66 -0.23
C GLN A 121 14.37 -11.60 -0.01
N ASN A 122 14.39 -10.54 -0.79
CA ASN A 122 13.48 -9.40 -0.58
C ASN A 122 12.16 -9.50 -1.36
N CYS A 123 11.89 -10.61 -2.05
CA CYS A 123 10.75 -10.70 -2.97
C CYS A 123 9.40 -10.60 -2.26
N ALA A 124 9.15 -11.39 -1.21
CA ALA A 124 7.91 -11.32 -0.44
C ALA A 124 7.79 -10.00 0.33
N ASN A 125 8.89 -9.53 0.94
CA ASN A 125 8.95 -8.24 1.60
C ASN A 125 8.57 -7.08 0.66
N PHE A 126 9.05 -7.08 -0.57
CA PHE A 126 8.70 -6.08 -1.57
C PHE A 126 7.23 -6.15 -1.99
N CYS A 127 6.71 -7.36 -2.25
CA CYS A 127 5.29 -7.54 -2.56
C CYS A 127 4.39 -7.11 -1.38
N SER A 128 4.80 -7.39 -0.14
CA SER A 128 4.08 -6.93 1.05
C SER A 128 4.08 -5.41 1.19
N GLN A 129 5.19 -4.75 0.88
CA GLN A 129 5.27 -3.28 0.86
C GLN A 129 4.31 -2.69 -0.19
N ILE A 130 4.24 -3.28 -1.39
CA ILE A 130 3.29 -2.88 -2.44
C ILE A 130 1.86 -2.99 -1.92
N LEU A 131 1.50 -4.13 -1.31
CA LEU A 131 0.15 -4.39 -0.81
C LEU A 131 -0.21 -3.47 0.38
N GLU A 132 0.73 -3.20 1.30
CA GLU A 132 0.54 -2.23 2.39
C GLU A 132 0.31 -0.83 1.83
N TYR A 133 1.11 -0.41 0.86
CA TYR A 133 0.95 0.90 0.23
C TYR A 133 -0.36 1.01 -0.57
N ALA A 134 -0.80 -0.09 -1.17
CA ALA A 134 -2.09 -0.18 -1.86
C ALA A 134 -3.31 -0.05 -0.93
N GLY A 135 -3.12 -0.26 0.38
CA GLY A 135 -4.17 -0.10 1.37
C GLY A 135 -4.43 -1.33 2.25
N VAL A 136 -3.63 -2.39 2.15
CA VAL A 136 -3.71 -3.49 3.13
C VAL A 136 -3.23 -3.00 4.49
N PRO A 137 -4.05 -3.06 5.53
CA PRO A 137 -3.65 -2.60 6.85
C PRO A 137 -2.63 -3.54 7.49
N ALA A 138 -1.57 -2.97 8.06
CA ALA A 138 -0.67 -3.71 8.91
C ALA A 138 -1.39 -4.28 10.15
N THR A 139 -1.03 -5.51 10.51
CA THR A 139 -1.54 -6.20 11.71
C THR A 139 -0.36 -6.75 12.50
N SER A 140 -0.59 -7.25 13.72
CA SER A 140 0.47 -7.93 14.48
C SER A 140 1.03 -9.18 13.77
N GLN A 141 0.23 -9.81 12.91
CA GLN A 141 0.62 -11.00 12.15
C GLN A 141 1.30 -10.64 10.81
N TRP A 142 0.93 -9.49 10.22
CA TRP A 142 1.44 -9.04 8.93
C TRP A 142 1.85 -7.57 9.02
N CYS A 143 3.12 -7.33 9.28
CA CYS A 143 3.75 -6.02 9.38
C CYS A 143 5.24 -6.15 9.05
N ASN A 144 5.89 -5.03 8.80
CA ASN A 144 7.32 -4.99 8.52
C ASN A 144 8.14 -5.83 9.51
N GLY A 145 8.84 -6.85 9.01
CA GLY A 145 9.66 -7.78 9.79
C GLY A 145 8.95 -9.02 10.30
N SER A 146 7.61 -9.15 10.18
CA SER A 146 6.91 -10.40 10.52
C SER A 146 7.13 -11.48 9.46
N ALA A 147 6.98 -12.76 9.82
CA ALA A 147 7.11 -13.88 8.89
C ALA A 147 6.19 -13.73 7.68
N ALA A 148 4.91 -13.42 7.91
CA ALA A 148 3.93 -13.22 6.83
C ALA A 148 4.21 -11.99 5.94
N PHE A 149 5.12 -11.11 6.34
CA PHE A 149 5.54 -9.98 5.52
C PHE A 149 6.78 -10.31 4.68
N VAL A 150 7.64 -11.23 5.13
CA VAL A 150 8.98 -11.46 4.53
C VAL A 150 9.15 -12.81 3.86
N TYR A 151 8.35 -13.83 4.20
CA TYR A 151 8.43 -15.16 3.60
C TYR A 151 7.25 -15.44 2.70
N VAL A 152 7.51 -16.08 1.55
CA VAL A 152 6.50 -16.31 0.50
C VAL A 152 5.36 -17.20 0.98
N GLU A 153 5.67 -18.29 1.69
CA GLU A 153 4.68 -19.24 2.19
C GLU A 153 3.76 -18.59 3.23
N ASP A 154 4.34 -17.89 4.20
CA ASP A 154 3.59 -17.19 5.25
C ASP A 154 2.74 -16.03 4.70
N LEU A 155 3.25 -15.31 3.68
CA LEU A 155 2.50 -14.29 2.95
C LEU A 155 1.26 -14.90 2.28
N CYS A 156 1.44 -16.00 1.56
CA CYS A 156 0.33 -16.71 0.91
C CYS A 156 -0.70 -17.19 1.94
N ALA A 157 -0.26 -17.84 3.01
CA ALA A 157 -1.13 -18.33 4.07
C ALA A 157 -1.91 -17.18 4.75
N TYR A 158 -1.27 -16.05 5.02
CA TYR A 158 -1.92 -14.89 5.61
C TYR A 158 -3.06 -14.36 4.73
N PHE A 159 -2.81 -14.16 3.42
CA PHE A 159 -3.84 -13.62 2.52
C PHE A 159 -4.98 -14.60 2.26
N GLN A 160 -4.69 -15.90 2.18
CA GLN A 160 -5.73 -16.93 2.10
C GLN A 160 -6.64 -16.91 3.33
N ASN A 161 -6.05 -16.88 4.53
CA ASN A 161 -6.79 -16.96 5.78
C ASN A 161 -7.54 -15.66 6.13
N LYS A 162 -6.86 -14.50 5.91
CA LYS A 162 -7.40 -13.20 6.34
C LYS A 162 -8.37 -12.59 5.35
N TYR A 163 -8.12 -12.77 4.05
CA TYR A 163 -8.87 -12.12 2.97
C TYR A 163 -9.58 -13.10 2.05
N ASN A 164 -9.55 -14.40 2.37
CA ASN A 164 -10.12 -15.46 1.54
C ASN A 164 -9.63 -15.39 0.07
N VAL A 165 -8.37 -15.01 -0.11
CA VAL A 165 -7.73 -14.93 -1.43
C VAL A 165 -7.40 -16.34 -1.90
N ALA A 166 -7.84 -16.70 -3.10
CA ALA A 166 -7.56 -18.01 -3.65
C ALA A 166 -6.07 -18.16 -4.03
N TYR A 167 -5.49 -19.31 -3.73
CA TYR A 167 -4.20 -19.75 -4.27
C TYR A 167 -4.42 -20.83 -5.33
N VAL A 168 -3.85 -20.62 -6.51
CA VAL A 168 -3.90 -21.57 -7.64
C VAL A 168 -2.51 -22.13 -7.83
N SER A 169 -2.34 -23.43 -7.55
CA SER A 169 -1.07 -24.13 -7.74
C SER A 169 -0.83 -24.45 -9.22
N GLY A 170 0.43 -24.42 -9.61
CA GLY A 170 0.89 -24.76 -10.96
C GLY A 170 0.79 -23.60 -11.97
N SER A 171 1.07 -23.91 -13.22
CA SER A 171 1.03 -22.95 -14.32
C SER A 171 -0.42 -22.45 -14.56
N PRO A 172 -0.65 -21.13 -14.56
CA PRO A 172 -2.01 -20.60 -14.73
C PRO A 172 -2.52 -20.78 -16.17
N LYS A 173 -3.83 -20.99 -16.30
CA LYS A 173 -4.50 -20.96 -17.61
C LYS A 173 -4.44 -19.55 -18.21
N ALA A 174 -4.49 -19.46 -19.54
CA ALA A 174 -4.55 -18.17 -20.23
C ALA A 174 -5.75 -17.34 -19.73
N GLY A 175 -5.53 -16.05 -19.52
CA GLY A 175 -6.58 -15.10 -19.09
C GLY A 175 -7.00 -15.21 -17.61
N THR A 176 -6.36 -16.07 -16.82
CA THR A 176 -6.71 -16.21 -15.40
C THR A 176 -5.88 -15.33 -14.46
N VAL A 177 -4.71 -14.87 -14.89
CA VAL A 177 -3.88 -13.91 -14.14
C VAL A 177 -4.37 -12.50 -14.42
N LYS A 178 -4.41 -11.67 -13.39
CA LYS A 178 -4.83 -10.25 -13.48
C LYS A 178 -3.78 -9.33 -12.87
N PRO A 179 -3.73 -8.07 -13.28
CA PRO A 179 -2.98 -7.05 -12.55
C PRO A 179 -3.33 -7.06 -11.05
N GLY A 180 -2.34 -6.93 -10.21
CA GLY A 180 -2.50 -7.03 -8.76
C GLY A 180 -2.40 -8.45 -8.18
N ASP A 181 -2.38 -9.51 -8.99
CA ASP A 181 -2.05 -10.86 -8.53
C ASP A 181 -0.57 -10.96 -8.12
N LEU A 182 -0.26 -11.88 -7.22
CA LEU A 182 1.11 -12.28 -6.96
C LEU A 182 1.37 -13.62 -7.67
N ILE A 183 2.40 -13.65 -8.50
CA ILE A 183 2.85 -14.89 -9.13
C ILE A 183 4.05 -15.48 -8.40
N LEU A 184 4.06 -16.78 -8.23
CA LEU A 184 5.15 -17.54 -7.63
C LEU A 184 5.93 -18.26 -8.72
N THR A 185 7.26 -18.26 -8.59
CA THR A 185 8.20 -18.96 -9.48
C THR A 185 9.19 -19.78 -8.63
N ASN A 186 10.08 -20.54 -9.25
CA ASN A 186 11.05 -21.39 -8.54
C ASN A 186 10.38 -22.33 -7.51
N ASN A 187 9.31 -23.02 -7.90
CA ASN A 187 8.55 -23.91 -7.02
C ASN A 187 8.07 -23.23 -5.71
N GLY A 188 7.69 -21.94 -5.81
CA GLY A 188 7.22 -21.16 -4.68
C GLY A 188 8.31 -20.39 -3.93
N GLY A 189 9.58 -20.55 -4.29
CA GLY A 189 10.70 -19.86 -3.62
C GLY A 189 10.87 -18.39 -4.01
N HIS A 190 10.10 -17.88 -4.96
CA HIS A 190 10.14 -16.47 -5.39
C HIS A 190 8.75 -15.96 -5.74
N VAL A 191 8.48 -14.69 -5.41
CA VAL A 191 7.21 -14.04 -5.68
C VAL A 191 7.42 -12.68 -6.36
N MET A 192 6.52 -12.35 -7.29
CA MET A 192 6.51 -11.06 -8.00
C MET A 192 5.10 -10.50 -8.09
N PHE A 193 4.97 -9.18 -8.12
CA PHE A 193 3.72 -8.48 -8.29
C PHE A 193 3.40 -8.31 -9.77
N VAL A 194 2.18 -8.67 -10.19
CA VAL A 194 1.70 -8.51 -11.57
C VAL A 194 1.32 -7.06 -11.81
N MET A 195 2.07 -6.39 -12.69
CA MET A 195 1.88 -5.00 -13.08
C MET A 195 0.85 -4.85 -14.19
N ASP A 196 0.90 -5.74 -15.17
CA ASP A 196 0.02 -5.71 -16.33
C ASP A 196 -0.13 -7.11 -16.94
N VAL A 197 -1.22 -7.30 -17.69
CA VAL A 197 -1.43 -8.45 -18.56
C VAL A 197 -1.93 -7.94 -19.90
N SER A 198 -1.12 -8.10 -20.94
CA SER A 198 -1.48 -7.62 -22.28
C SER A 198 -2.71 -8.33 -22.85
N SER A 199 -3.31 -7.77 -23.88
CA SER A 199 -4.42 -8.38 -24.62
C SER A 199 -4.07 -9.75 -25.24
N SER A 200 -2.77 -9.98 -25.51
CA SER A 200 -2.24 -11.29 -25.96
C SER A 200 -1.93 -12.26 -24.81
N GLY A 201 -2.16 -11.85 -23.56
CA GLY A 201 -1.97 -12.67 -22.37
C GLY A 201 -0.51 -12.74 -21.87
N VAL A 202 0.36 -11.81 -22.27
CA VAL A 202 1.71 -11.66 -21.71
C VAL A 202 1.60 -11.02 -20.32
N ILE A 203 2.22 -11.65 -19.33
CA ILE A 203 2.21 -11.20 -17.92
C ILE A 203 3.47 -10.39 -17.67
N TYR A 204 3.29 -9.14 -17.20
CA TYR A 204 4.39 -8.24 -16.82
C TYR A 204 4.44 -8.10 -15.30
N CYS A 205 5.63 -8.30 -14.72
CA CYS A 205 5.80 -8.33 -13.28
C CYS A 205 6.93 -7.42 -12.81
N SER A 206 6.79 -6.93 -11.59
CA SER A 206 7.83 -6.20 -10.86
C SER A 206 8.31 -7.00 -9.65
N GLY A 207 9.62 -6.90 -9.37
CA GLY A 207 10.26 -7.54 -8.23
C GLY A 207 11.57 -6.86 -7.88
N ASN A 208 11.88 -6.76 -6.59
CA ASN A 208 13.05 -6.01 -6.10
C ASN A 208 14.30 -6.90 -5.90
N SER A 209 14.17 -8.22 -5.70
CA SER A 209 15.33 -9.09 -5.43
C SER A 209 16.36 -9.13 -6.57
N ASN A 210 15.91 -8.98 -7.82
CA ASN A 210 16.75 -8.96 -9.03
C ASN A 210 16.47 -7.69 -9.86
N ASN A 211 16.00 -6.63 -9.25
CA ASN A 211 15.72 -5.34 -9.87
C ASN A 211 14.91 -5.49 -11.18
N ARG A 212 13.72 -6.06 -11.07
CA ARG A 212 12.84 -6.31 -12.22
C ARG A 212 11.75 -5.23 -12.30
N ASP A 213 11.74 -4.48 -13.40
CA ASP A 213 10.70 -3.51 -13.72
C ASP A 213 9.90 -3.97 -14.95
N GLU A 214 8.64 -4.34 -14.73
CA GLU A 214 7.72 -4.77 -15.79
C GLU A 214 8.29 -5.82 -16.75
N VAL A 215 9.05 -6.79 -16.21
CA VAL A 215 9.57 -7.87 -17.02
C VAL A 215 8.49 -8.88 -17.41
N SER A 216 8.51 -9.35 -18.64
CA SER A 216 7.60 -10.41 -19.07
C SER A 216 7.95 -11.75 -18.42
N VAL A 217 6.94 -12.48 -17.95
CA VAL A 217 7.08 -13.78 -17.33
C VAL A 217 6.27 -14.81 -18.09
N SER A 218 6.94 -15.86 -18.60
CA SER A 218 6.25 -16.98 -19.24
C SER A 218 5.45 -17.78 -18.22
N ARG A 219 4.22 -18.15 -18.56
CA ARG A 219 3.35 -18.98 -17.72
C ARG A 219 4.00 -20.31 -17.31
N SER A 220 4.87 -20.88 -18.13
CA SER A 220 5.59 -22.13 -17.83
C SER A 220 6.55 -22.00 -16.63
N TYR A 221 6.99 -20.80 -16.30
CA TYR A 221 7.83 -20.54 -15.12
C TYR A 221 7.02 -20.26 -13.85
N ILE A 222 5.69 -20.09 -13.97
CA ILE A 222 4.84 -19.82 -12.83
C ILE A 222 4.46 -21.15 -12.17
N SER A 223 4.80 -21.29 -10.90
CA SER A 223 4.48 -22.46 -10.06
C SER A 223 3.22 -22.25 -9.19
N GLY A 224 2.71 -21.01 -9.11
CA GLY A 224 1.49 -20.69 -8.38
C GLY A 224 1.07 -19.24 -8.55
N VAL A 225 -0.18 -18.94 -8.26
CA VAL A 225 -0.77 -17.60 -8.30
C VAL A 225 -1.61 -17.38 -7.05
N LEU A 226 -1.26 -16.38 -6.27
CA LEU A 226 -2.10 -15.85 -5.20
C LEU A 226 -2.97 -14.73 -5.80
N LYS A 227 -4.29 -14.91 -5.77
CA LYS A 227 -5.27 -14.09 -6.47
C LYS A 227 -5.57 -12.75 -5.77
N THR A 228 -4.52 -12.05 -5.33
CA THR A 228 -4.63 -10.74 -4.69
C THR A 228 -5.23 -9.66 -5.61
N GLY A 229 -5.17 -9.85 -6.92
CA GLY A 229 -5.85 -9.00 -7.91
C GLY A 229 -7.36 -8.84 -7.69
N THR A 230 -7.99 -9.78 -6.97
CA THR A 230 -9.41 -9.68 -6.59
C THR A 230 -9.68 -8.62 -5.50
N LEU A 231 -8.66 -8.16 -4.80
CA LEU A 231 -8.74 -7.13 -3.76
C LEU A 231 -8.64 -5.71 -4.33
N PHE A 232 -8.25 -5.55 -5.59
CA PHE A 232 -8.06 -4.25 -6.24
C PHE A 232 -9.32 -3.77 -6.94
N LYS A 233 -9.56 -2.45 -6.84
CA LYS A 233 -10.62 -1.71 -7.56
C LYS A 233 -10.15 -1.39 -8.96
#